data_eba81cd56d071b00e1a1fd5b33bd9713
#
_entry.id   eba81cd56d071b00e1a1fd5b33bd9713
#
_cell.length_a   1.000
_cell.length_b   1.000
_cell.length_c   1.000
_cell.angle_alpha   90.00
_cell.angle_beta   90.00
_cell.angle_gamma   90.00
#
_symmetry.space_group_name_H-M   'P 1'
#
loop_
_entity.id
_entity.type
_entity.pdbx_description
1 polymer ?
#
loop_
_entity_poly.entity_id
_entity_poly.type
_entity_poly.pdbx_seq_one_letter_code
_entity_poly.pdbx_strand_id
1 'polypeptide(L)'
;YIGFGFGAGVSWCLRTNFDADIKKQTGFFAFDDKSFNAGNLAYEIGSVATATGIHISNTSPLFTSIREDLETPVFTSMIRKTGINNAQNQIKKAMSYLSKTKINNKEKDIIKEEFKNAARLLEHACKRALLMLEGYETEKNFPEDALKILVKDAQEIIKTHKKLWLKRNRPGGLEE
;
A
#
# COMPACT_ATOMS: atom_id res chain seq x y z
N TYR A 1 7.42 -1.23 -9.18
CA TYR A 1 7.70 -0.65 -10.50
C TYR A 1 8.63 0.57 -10.42
N ILE A 2 8.39 1.52 -9.49
CA ILE A 2 9.17 2.78 -9.41
C ILE A 2 10.66 2.50 -9.18
N GLY A 3 11.01 1.67 -8.20
CA GLY A 3 12.39 1.30 -7.93
C GLY A 3 13.08 0.60 -9.09
N PHE A 4 12.37 -0.31 -9.78
CA PHE A 4 12.89 -0.96 -10.98
C PHE A 4 13.09 0.02 -12.14
N GLY A 5 12.13 0.93 -12.36
CA GLY A 5 12.26 1.96 -13.39
C GLY A 5 13.44 2.89 -13.15
N PHE A 6 13.63 3.33 -11.89
CA PHE A 6 14.77 4.15 -11.50
C PHE A 6 16.09 3.38 -11.69
N GLY A 7 16.17 2.16 -11.14
CA GLY A 7 17.38 1.33 -11.26
C GLY A 7 17.76 1.05 -12.72
N ALA A 8 16.81 0.70 -13.57
CA ALA A 8 17.04 0.51 -14.98
C ALA A 8 17.51 1.81 -15.67
N GLY A 9 16.89 2.94 -15.36
CA GLY A 9 17.27 4.24 -15.90
C GLY A 9 18.70 4.64 -15.55
N VAL A 10 19.09 4.57 -14.28
CA VAL A 10 20.45 4.93 -13.86
C VAL A 10 21.50 3.93 -14.32
N SER A 11 21.13 2.65 -14.49
CA SER A 11 22.01 1.63 -15.08
C SER A 11 22.31 1.91 -16.54
N TRP A 12 21.36 2.50 -17.26
CA TRP A 12 21.56 2.88 -18.67
C TRP A 12 22.35 4.18 -18.78
N CYS A 13 22.00 5.23 -18.05
CA CYS A 13 22.69 6.51 -18.08
C CYS A 13 22.55 7.25 -16.74
N LEU A 14 23.59 7.21 -15.92
CA LEU A 14 23.61 7.84 -14.60
C LEU A 14 23.39 9.35 -14.68
N ARG A 15 24.10 10.05 -15.59
CA ARG A 15 24.07 11.52 -15.66
C ARG A 15 22.70 12.10 -15.94
N THR A 16 21.93 11.47 -16.83
CA THR A 16 20.61 11.99 -17.25
C THR A 16 19.46 11.46 -16.42
N ASN A 17 19.63 10.30 -15.78
CA ASN A 17 18.52 9.60 -15.12
C ASN A 17 18.54 9.69 -13.59
N PHE A 18 19.68 10.09 -13.00
CA PHE A 18 19.79 10.21 -11.53
C PHE A 18 18.84 11.26 -10.96
N ASP A 19 18.75 12.41 -11.64
CA ASP A 19 17.88 13.52 -11.21
C ASP A 19 16.49 13.51 -11.91
N ALA A 20 16.19 12.43 -12.62
CA ALA A 20 14.92 12.34 -13.33
C ALA A 20 13.72 12.28 -12.38
N ASP A 21 12.65 13.00 -12.71
CA ASP A 21 11.40 12.92 -11.96
C ASP A 21 10.72 11.55 -12.20
N ILE A 22 11.10 10.58 -11.37
CA ILE A 22 10.62 9.19 -11.49
C ILE A 22 9.10 9.08 -11.39
N LYS A 23 8.42 9.97 -10.67
CA LYS A 23 6.96 9.97 -10.57
C LYS A 23 6.34 10.31 -11.92
N LYS A 24 6.83 11.37 -12.57
CA LYS A 24 6.38 11.75 -13.92
C LYS A 24 6.67 10.66 -14.94
N GLN A 25 7.90 10.11 -14.92
CA GLN A 25 8.27 9.02 -15.81
C GLN A 25 7.38 7.79 -15.61
N THR A 26 7.15 7.37 -14.37
CA THR A 26 6.25 6.25 -14.07
C THR A 26 4.82 6.55 -14.54
N GLY A 27 4.32 7.74 -14.28
CA GLY A 27 2.99 8.16 -14.74
C GLY A 27 2.85 8.04 -16.26
N PHE A 28 3.83 8.55 -16.98
CA PHE A 28 3.80 8.56 -18.43
C PHE A 28 4.03 7.18 -19.06
N PHE A 29 5.13 6.51 -18.68
CA PHE A 29 5.54 5.27 -19.37
C PHE A 29 4.85 3.99 -18.86
N ALA A 30 4.55 3.91 -17.55
CA ALA A 30 3.92 2.72 -17.00
C ALA A 30 2.39 2.78 -17.04
N PHE A 31 1.80 3.98 -16.93
CA PHE A 31 0.35 4.14 -16.83
C PHE A 31 -0.29 4.86 -18.03
N ASP A 32 0.51 5.35 -18.98
CA ASP A 32 0.03 6.23 -20.06
C ASP A 32 -0.86 7.37 -19.51
N ASP A 33 -0.40 7.99 -18.41
CA ASP A 33 -1.08 9.10 -17.75
C ASP A 33 -0.31 10.41 -17.94
N LYS A 34 -0.70 11.19 -18.94
CA LYS A 34 -0.11 12.51 -19.23
C LYS A 34 -0.35 13.54 -18.14
N SER A 35 -1.28 13.29 -17.20
CA SER A 35 -1.49 14.14 -16.03
C SER A 35 -0.47 13.87 -14.91
N PHE A 36 0.32 12.82 -15.02
CA PHE A 36 1.30 12.31 -14.05
C PHE A 36 0.71 11.94 -12.68
N ASN A 37 -0.60 11.99 -12.51
CA ASN A 37 -1.25 11.68 -11.23
C ASN A 37 -1.16 10.20 -10.87
N ALA A 38 -1.12 9.28 -11.85
CA ALA A 38 -0.93 7.85 -11.60
C ALA A 38 0.48 7.55 -11.05
N GLY A 39 1.50 8.25 -11.52
CA GLY A 39 2.86 8.13 -10.97
C GLY A 39 2.96 8.71 -9.55
N ASN A 40 2.31 9.84 -9.28
CA ASN A 40 2.21 10.38 -7.93
C ASN A 40 1.47 9.42 -7.00
N LEU A 41 0.33 8.88 -7.43
CA LEU A 41 -0.44 7.87 -6.69
C LEU A 41 0.43 6.66 -6.33
N ALA A 42 1.13 6.08 -7.33
CA ALA A 42 1.98 4.91 -7.12
C ALA A 42 3.12 5.20 -6.13
N TYR A 43 3.75 6.37 -6.22
CA TYR A 43 4.81 6.78 -5.30
C TYR A 43 4.28 6.97 -3.87
N GLU A 44 3.17 7.67 -3.71
CA GLU A 44 2.60 7.95 -2.38
C GLU A 44 2.10 6.66 -1.70
N ILE A 45 1.46 5.74 -2.43
CA ILE A 45 1.06 4.42 -1.89
C ILE A 45 2.30 3.59 -1.52
N GLY A 46 3.32 3.57 -2.37
CA GLY A 46 4.57 2.84 -2.10
C GLY A 46 5.36 3.40 -0.91
N SER A 47 5.16 4.66 -0.55
CA SER A 47 5.85 5.35 0.54
C SER A 47 5.10 5.32 1.88
N VAL A 48 3.90 4.72 1.96
CA VAL A 48 3.09 4.71 3.19
C VAL A 48 3.83 4.07 4.36
N ALA A 49 4.56 2.99 4.12
CA ALA A 49 5.35 2.33 5.16
C ALA A 49 6.41 3.28 5.76
N THR A 50 7.08 4.08 4.94
CA THR A 50 8.06 5.08 5.38
C THR A 50 7.43 6.16 6.26
N ALA A 51 6.18 6.55 5.99
CA ALA A 51 5.46 7.56 6.77
C ALA A 51 5.21 7.13 8.23
N THR A 52 5.29 5.83 8.54
CA THR A 52 5.20 5.34 9.92
C THR A 52 6.40 5.72 10.78
N GLY A 53 7.54 6.08 10.17
CA GLY A 53 8.80 6.32 10.86
C GLY A 53 9.49 5.04 11.36
N ILE A 54 8.95 3.86 11.03
CA ILE A 54 9.50 2.56 11.42
C ILE A 54 10.29 2.00 10.23
N HIS A 55 11.51 1.56 10.50
CA HIS A 55 12.33 0.85 9.52
C HIS A 55 12.49 -0.61 9.93
N ILE A 56 12.04 -1.51 9.07
CA ILE A 56 12.26 -2.96 9.19
C ILE A 56 12.95 -3.42 7.90
N SER A 57 14.08 -4.09 8.04
CA SER A 57 14.82 -4.60 6.88
C SER A 57 13.98 -5.61 6.10
N ASN A 58 13.93 -5.43 4.78
CA ASN A 58 13.29 -6.34 3.82
C ASN A 58 11.76 -6.55 3.98
N THR A 59 11.09 -5.74 4.81
CA THR A 59 9.63 -5.81 4.95
C THR A 59 9.02 -4.45 5.24
N SER A 60 7.69 -4.38 5.16
CA SER A 60 6.92 -3.20 5.55
C SER A 60 6.37 -3.37 6.97
N PRO A 61 6.47 -2.37 7.86
CA PRO A 61 5.85 -2.43 9.17
C PRO A 61 4.33 -2.67 9.11
N LEU A 62 3.65 -2.15 8.09
CA LEU A 62 2.22 -2.39 7.90
C LEU A 62 1.91 -3.80 7.42
N PHE A 63 2.78 -4.40 6.58
CA PHE A 63 2.67 -5.81 6.20
C PHE A 63 2.89 -6.72 7.40
N THR A 64 3.91 -6.44 8.19
CA THR A 64 4.19 -7.15 9.45
C THR A 64 2.97 -7.10 10.38
N SER A 65 2.29 -5.96 10.48
CA SER A 65 1.09 -5.81 11.33
C SER A 65 -0.10 -6.66 10.88
N ILE A 66 -0.14 -7.09 9.63
CA ILE A 66 -1.21 -7.96 9.11
C ILE A 66 -0.86 -9.43 9.31
N ARG A 67 0.42 -9.76 9.12
CA ARG A 67 0.89 -11.16 9.06
C ARG A 67 1.23 -11.74 10.42
N GLU A 68 1.79 -10.94 11.32
CA GLU A 68 2.30 -11.43 12.59
C GLU A 68 1.22 -11.37 13.67
N ASP A 69 1.27 -12.35 14.58
CA ASP A 69 0.49 -12.31 15.80
C ASP A 69 0.86 -11.09 16.61
N LEU A 70 -0.12 -10.50 17.29
CA LEU A 70 0.06 -9.30 18.12
C LEU A 70 1.02 -9.51 19.29
N GLU A 71 1.29 -10.76 19.63
CA GLU A 71 2.21 -11.17 20.70
C GLU A 71 3.69 -10.98 20.32
N THR A 72 4.00 -10.61 19.05
CA THR A 72 5.38 -10.38 18.64
C THR A 72 5.88 -9.04 19.21
N PRO A 73 6.76 -9.06 20.23
CA PRO A 73 7.16 -7.84 20.95
C PRO A 73 7.82 -6.78 20.07
N VAL A 74 8.43 -7.19 18.97
CA VAL A 74 9.17 -6.32 18.05
C VAL A 74 8.26 -5.28 17.42
N PHE A 75 7.07 -5.71 16.93
CA PHE A 75 6.17 -4.79 16.26
C PHE A 75 5.50 -3.82 17.25
N THR A 76 4.97 -4.34 18.36
CA THR A 76 4.28 -3.52 19.38
C THR A 76 5.20 -2.49 20.03
N SER A 77 6.48 -2.81 20.21
CA SER A 77 7.45 -1.88 20.79
C SER A 77 7.80 -0.71 19.85
N MET A 78 7.69 -0.89 18.55
CA MET A 78 8.08 0.10 17.53
C MET A 78 6.93 1.01 17.11
N ILE A 79 5.68 0.53 17.17
CA ILE A 79 4.51 1.31 16.73
C ILE A 79 4.32 2.54 17.61
N ARG A 80 3.95 3.64 16.95
CA ARG A 80 3.53 4.89 17.58
C ARG A 80 2.28 5.42 16.89
N LYS A 81 1.33 5.91 17.66
CA LYS A 81 0.08 6.48 17.14
C LYS A 81 0.32 7.57 16.11
N THR A 82 1.31 8.42 16.33
CA THR A 82 1.72 9.47 15.37
C THR A 82 2.17 8.88 14.04
N GLY A 83 2.96 7.81 14.05
CA GLY A 83 3.41 7.12 12.84
C GLY A 83 2.24 6.51 12.06
N ILE A 84 1.28 5.88 12.73
CA ILE A 84 0.09 5.32 12.09
C ILE A 84 -0.81 6.43 11.53
N ASN A 85 -1.00 7.53 12.25
CA ASN A 85 -1.73 8.69 11.74
C ASN A 85 -1.05 9.30 10.50
N ASN A 86 0.27 9.38 10.47
CA ASN A 86 1.03 9.82 9.30
C ASN A 86 0.79 8.88 8.10
N ALA A 87 0.82 7.57 8.33
CA ALA A 87 0.51 6.59 7.29
C ALA A 87 -0.91 6.76 6.74
N GLN A 88 -1.92 6.96 7.60
CA GLN A 88 -3.29 7.22 7.17
C GLN A 88 -3.41 8.53 6.36
N ASN A 89 -2.71 9.59 6.76
CA ASN A 89 -2.69 10.85 6.00
C ASN A 89 -2.02 10.67 4.64
N GLN A 90 -0.95 9.86 4.58
CA GLN A 90 -0.28 9.51 3.33
C GLN A 90 -1.21 8.73 2.40
N ILE A 91 -1.98 7.76 2.91
CA ILE A 91 -2.99 7.02 2.12
C ILE A 91 -4.05 8.00 1.56
N LYS A 92 -4.58 8.89 2.38
CA LYS A 92 -5.55 9.91 1.94
C LYS A 92 -4.97 10.80 0.84
N LYS A 93 -3.72 11.26 1.01
CA LYS A 93 -2.99 12.03 -0.01
C LYS A 93 -2.87 11.24 -1.31
N ALA A 94 -2.44 9.99 -1.23
CA ALA A 94 -2.33 9.11 -2.40
C ALA A 94 -3.67 8.98 -3.13
N MET A 95 -4.74 8.67 -2.41
CA MET A 95 -6.06 8.48 -2.99
C MET A 95 -6.66 9.76 -3.59
N SER A 96 -6.20 10.95 -3.15
CA SER A 96 -6.58 12.22 -3.79
C SER A 96 -6.07 12.35 -5.23
N TYR A 97 -5.01 11.64 -5.59
CA TYR A 97 -4.52 11.59 -6.98
C TYR A 97 -5.37 10.66 -7.85
N LEU A 98 -5.97 9.59 -7.28
CA LEU A 98 -6.71 8.60 -8.06
C LEU A 98 -7.84 9.22 -8.90
N SER A 99 -8.60 10.14 -8.32
CA SER A 99 -9.68 10.84 -9.03
C SER A 99 -9.19 11.77 -10.17
N LYS A 100 -7.91 12.17 -10.09
CA LYS A 100 -7.26 13.08 -11.05
C LYS A 100 -6.49 12.34 -12.15
N THR A 101 -6.34 11.00 -12.04
CA THR A 101 -5.63 10.20 -13.05
C THR A 101 -6.36 10.24 -14.40
N LYS A 102 -5.57 10.34 -15.47
CA LYS A 102 -6.03 10.27 -16.86
C LYS A 102 -5.35 9.13 -17.59
N ILE A 103 -5.41 7.94 -16.97
CA ILE A 103 -4.82 6.72 -17.52
C ILE A 103 -5.50 6.41 -18.85
N ASN A 104 -4.71 6.30 -19.91
CA ASN A 104 -5.19 6.11 -21.28
C ASN A 104 -4.77 4.74 -21.82
N ASN A 105 -4.96 3.67 -21.06
CA ASN A 105 -4.74 2.33 -21.54
C ASN A 105 -5.96 1.42 -21.34
N LYS A 106 -5.94 0.25 -21.97
CA LYS A 106 -7.05 -0.73 -21.94
C LYS A 106 -7.34 -1.26 -20.52
N GLU A 107 -6.37 -1.18 -19.63
CA GLU A 107 -6.45 -1.73 -18.27
C GLU A 107 -6.74 -0.68 -17.20
N LYS A 108 -7.09 0.54 -17.62
CA LYS A 108 -7.29 1.67 -16.69
C LYS A 108 -8.19 1.36 -15.49
N ASP A 109 -9.26 0.58 -15.71
CA ASP A 109 -10.21 0.25 -14.65
C ASP A 109 -9.62 -0.78 -13.67
N ILE A 110 -8.88 -1.76 -14.19
CA ILE A 110 -8.17 -2.75 -13.35
C ILE A 110 -7.11 -2.03 -12.51
N ILE A 111 -6.29 -1.18 -13.13
CA ILE A 111 -5.24 -0.41 -12.44
C ILE A 111 -5.84 0.43 -11.31
N LYS A 112 -6.94 1.12 -11.55
CA LYS A 112 -7.63 1.90 -10.53
C LYS A 112 -8.15 1.05 -9.38
N GLU A 113 -8.72 -0.10 -9.67
CA GLU A 113 -9.20 -1.03 -8.64
C GLU A 113 -8.05 -1.67 -7.84
N GLU A 114 -6.91 -1.95 -8.48
CA GLU A 114 -5.70 -2.40 -7.80
C GLU A 114 -5.19 -1.36 -6.78
N PHE A 115 -5.12 -0.09 -7.17
CA PHE A 115 -4.75 0.99 -6.24
C PHE A 115 -5.74 1.16 -5.09
N LYS A 116 -7.05 1.05 -5.36
CA LYS A 116 -8.08 1.09 -4.31
C LYS A 116 -7.92 -0.06 -3.33
N ASN A 117 -7.69 -1.28 -3.84
CA ASN A 117 -7.53 -2.45 -2.99
C ASN A 117 -6.24 -2.37 -2.16
N ALA A 118 -5.13 -1.89 -2.75
CA ALA A 118 -3.89 -1.64 -2.02
C ALA A 118 -4.08 -0.60 -0.90
N ALA A 119 -4.78 0.50 -1.18
CA ALA A 119 -5.10 1.51 -0.16
C ALA A 119 -5.95 0.94 0.97
N ARG A 120 -6.98 0.14 0.67
CA ARG A 120 -7.81 -0.54 1.67
C ARG A 120 -7.02 -1.49 2.55
N LEU A 121 -6.08 -2.25 1.96
CA LEU A 121 -5.20 -3.14 2.71
C LEU A 121 -4.32 -2.35 3.69
N LEU A 122 -3.75 -1.22 3.26
CA LEU A 122 -2.96 -0.34 4.12
C LEU A 122 -3.81 0.31 5.22
N GLU A 123 -5.03 0.74 4.91
CA GLU A 123 -5.97 1.27 5.89
C GLU A 123 -6.36 0.20 6.93
N HIS A 124 -6.58 -1.04 6.50
CA HIS A 124 -6.86 -2.17 7.37
C HIS A 124 -5.70 -2.41 8.35
N ALA A 125 -4.46 -2.42 7.85
CA ALA A 125 -3.26 -2.53 8.67
C ALA A 125 -3.19 -1.39 9.72
N CYS A 126 -3.47 -0.15 9.32
CA CYS A 126 -3.49 0.99 10.24
C CYS A 126 -4.57 0.86 11.31
N LYS A 127 -5.79 0.42 10.96
CA LYS A 127 -6.88 0.20 11.93
C LYS A 127 -6.49 -0.85 12.96
N ARG A 128 -5.95 -1.98 12.51
CA ARG A 128 -5.47 -3.05 13.38
C ARG A 128 -4.36 -2.54 14.32
N ALA A 129 -3.38 -1.81 13.77
CA ALA A 129 -2.30 -1.23 14.55
C ALA A 129 -2.78 -0.23 15.62
N LEU A 130 -3.81 0.57 15.34
CA LEU A 130 -4.39 1.48 16.32
C LEU A 130 -5.05 0.75 17.49
N LEU A 131 -5.79 -0.32 17.24
CA LEU A 131 -6.37 -1.15 18.29
C LEU A 131 -5.30 -1.75 19.21
N MET A 132 -4.19 -2.22 18.63
CA MET A 132 -3.05 -2.70 19.41
C MET A 132 -2.49 -1.62 20.34
N LEU A 133 -2.43 -0.37 19.89
CA LEU A 133 -1.97 0.77 20.69
C LEU A 133 -2.94 1.19 21.80
N GLU A 134 -4.18 0.76 21.73
CA GLU A 134 -5.19 0.96 22.80
C GLU A 134 -5.06 -0.05 23.94
N GLY A 135 -4.03 -0.92 23.91
CA GLY A 135 -3.73 -1.85 24.98
C GLY A 135 -4.34 -3.24 24.79
N TYR A 136 -4.85 -3.54 23.61
CA TYR A 136 -5.31 -4.89 23.28
C TYR A 136 -4.13 -5.75 22.82
N GLU A 137 -3.62 -6.59 23.69
CA GLU A 137 -2.45 -7.43 23.45
C GLU A 137 -2.70 -8.53 22.41
N THR A 138 -3.94 -8.99 22.28
CA THR A 138 -4.35 -10.00 21.30
C THR A 138 -5.67 -9.63 20.63
N GLU A 139 -5.93 -10.16 19.42
CA GLU A 139 -7.23 -9.95 18.74
C GLU A 139 -8.41 -10.47 19.57
N LYS A 140 -8.19 -11.46 20.44
CA LYS A 140 -9.23 -11.98 21.33
C LYS A 140 -9.75 -10.92 22.30
N ASN A 141 -8.94 -9.91 22.58
CA ASN A 141 -9.26 -8.83 23.48
C ASN A 141 -9.83 -7.60 22.76
N PHE A 142 -9.91 -7.61 21.44
CA PHE A 142 -10.50 -6.49 20.69
C PHE A 142 -11.99 -6.38 21.00
N PRO A 143 -12.52 -5.13 21.07
CA PRO A 143 -13.96 -4.92 21.16
C PRO A 143 -14.68 -5.66 20.02
N GLU A 144 -15.78 -6.34 20.36
CA GLU A 144 -16.50 -7.20 19.40
C GLU A 144 -16.90 -6.45 18.12
N ASP A 145 -17.33 -5.19 18.26
CA ASP A 145 -17.71 -4.37 17.11
C ASP A 145 -16.49 -4.01 16.25
N ALA A 146 -15.33 -3.71 16.86
CA ALA A 146 -14.11 -3.46 16.14
C ALA A 146 -13.63 -4.71 15.38
N LEU A 147 -13.72 -5.87 16.01
CA LEU A 147 -13.38 -7.15 15.39
C LEU A 147 -14.29 -7.45 14.19
N LYS A 148 -15.62 -7.27 14.34
CA LYS A 148 -16.58 -7.43 13.23
C LYS A 148 -16.24 -6.54 12.04
N ILE A 149 -15.86 -5.29 12.30
CA ILE A 149 -15.44 -4.35 11.23
C ILE A 149 -14.16 -4.83 10.54
N LEU A 150 -13.15 -5.25 11.30
CA LEU A 150 -11.90 -5.75 10.74
C LEU A 150 -12.12 -7.01 9.91
N VAL A 151 -12.90 -7.98 10.40
CA VAL A 151 -13.19 -9.22 9.68
C VAL A 151 -13.92 -8.94 8.38
N LYS A 152 -14.95 -8.11 8.40
CA LYS A 152 -15.69 -7.71 7.19
C LYS A 152 -14.78 -7.02 6.18
N ASP A 153 -13.93 -6.10 6.65
CA ASP A 153 -13.01 -5.36 5.79
C ASP A 153 -11.98 -6.31 5.14
N ALA A 154 -11.40 -7.24 5.91
CA ALA A 154 -10.48 -8.27 5.41
C ALA A 154 -11.16 -9.17 4.35
N GLN A 155 -12.40 -9.65 4.61
CA GLN A 155 -13.15 -10.47 3.65
C GLN A 155 -13.36 -9.75 2.31
N GLU A 156 -13.71 -8.46 2.33
CA GLU A 156 -13.88 -7.68 1.09
C GLU A 156 -12.55 -7.42 0.37
N ILE A 157 -11.45 -7.20 1.12
CA ILE A 157 -10.11 -7.06 0.56
C ILE A 157 -9.69 -8.35 -0.15
N ILE A 158 -9.85 -9.49 0.50
CA ILE A 158 -9.49 -10.82 -0.06
C ILE A 158 -10.34 -11.12 -1.31
N LYS A 159 -11.65 -10.90 -1.24
CA LYS A 159 -12.56 -11.07 -2.38
C LYS A 159 -12.15 -10.22 -3.58
N THR A 160 -11.82 -8.96 -3.32
CA THR A 160 -11.38 -8.02 -4.36
C THR A 160 -10.02 -8.42 -4.91
N HIS A 161 -9.06 -8.79 -4.04
CA HIS A 161 -7.75 -9.26 -4.43
C HIS A 161 -7.84 -10.47 -5.36
N LYS A 162 -8.61 -11.50 -4.97
CA LYS A 162 -8.85 -12.70 -5.79
C LYS A 162 -9.40 -12.34 -7.18
N LYS A 163 -10.39 -11.45 -7.23
CA LYS A 163 -10.97 -10.98 -8.50
C LYS A 163 -9.95 -10.28 -9.39
N LEU A 164 -9.13 -9.41 -8.81
CA LEU A 164 -8.09 -8.67 -9.54
C LEU A 164 -6.95 -9.58 -10.00
N TRP A 165 -6.52 -10.49 -9.12
CA TRP A 165 -5.50 -11.50 -9.45
C TRP A 165 -5.88 -12.33 -10.67
N LEU A 166 -7.10 -12.89 -10.68
CA LEU A 166 -7.60 -13.73 -11.78
C LEU A 166 -7.79 -12.98 -13.10
N LYS A 167 -7.81 -11.66 -13.09
CA LYS A 167 -7.81 -10.86 -14.33
C LYS A 167 -6.43 -10.76 -14.98
N ARG A 168 -5.34 -10.90 -14.20
CA ARG A 168 -3.97 -10.76 -14.69
C ARG A 168 -3.18 -12.06 -14.68
N ASN A 169 -3.54 -12.98 -13.81
CA ASN A 169 -2.75 -14.16 -13.51
C ASN A 169 -3.59 -15.43 -13.62
N ARG A 170 -2.90 -16.57 -13.70
CA ARG A 170 -3.52 -17.89 -13.52
C ARG A 170 -3.93 -18.09 -12.05
N PRO A 171 -4.79 -19.10 -11.75
CA PRO A 171 -5.25 -19.38 -10.38
C PRO A 171 -4.12 -19.68 -9.37
N GLY A 172 -3.00 -20.27 -9.82
CA GLY A 172 -1.87 -20.59 -8.94
C GLY A 172 -1.30 -19.36 -8.24
N GLY A 173 -0.93 -19.51 -6.97
CA GLY A 173 -0.43 -18.44 -6.09
C GLY A 173 -1.52 -17.69 -5.31
N LEU A 174 -2.78 -18.14 -5.40
CA LEU A 174 -3.89 -17.59 -4.59
C LEU A 174 -4.06 -18.32 -3.26
N GLU A 175 -3.47 -19.48 -3.14
CA GLU A 175 -3.53 -20.37 -1.98
C GLU A 175 -2.49 -20.03 -0.89
N GLU A 176 -1.56 -19.12 -1.19
CA GLU A 176 -0.56 -18.60 -0.26
C GLU A 176 -1.03 -17.28 0.37
#